data_3a49bb56692bf8d0eb69cc704c530380
#
_entry.id   3a49bb56692bf8d0eb69cc704c530380
#
_cell.length_a   1.000
_cell.length_b   1.000
_cell.length_c   1.000
_cell.angle_alpha   90.00
_cell.angle_beta   90.00
_cell.angle_gamma   90.00
#
_symmetry.space_group_name_H-M   'P 1'
#
loop_
_entity.id
_entity.type
_entity.pdbx_description
1 polymer ?
#
loop_
_entity_poly.entity_id
_entity_poly.type
_entity_poly.pdbx_seq_one_letter_code
_entity_poly.pdbx_strand_id
1 'polypeptide(L)'
;MNKFPTLYKLTKKNQVQQWQIFTEPEFYYTVEGIRGGVLTTSKPSYCESKNIGKSNETSISEQVTIEAQSKHKKKLAEGYSTEVETSGKVFFEPMLAFDYEKYKHLCFTVPTFIQPKLDGIRCYMNNKTLTSRNGKSILGCPHLQYDLSGLDGELYNHDLKADFNKIVSLVKKLKPTSEDLKESFEKIQFWVYDYPFYSNLVFSERYERLKTLDLPSHIVVTPCFRINSEEELLKYHNKFIEEGYEGSIIRLDLGNYENKRSKQLLKFKNWKDEEFEILEVFQGTGNRAGCANMLSVKLPTGVECNPTMTGSEEFMRQVWNNRNSLVGKFATIKYFGYTEAGSLRFPTVKSIRDYE
;
A
#
# COMPACT_ATOMS: atom_id res chain seq x y z
N MET A 1 3.41 -12.31 -32.58
CA MET A 1 4.04 -12.41 -31.25
C MET A 1 5.18 -11.38 -31.16
N ASN A 2 5.05 -10.39 -30.32
CA ASN A 2 6.12 -9.47 -29.97
C ASN A 2 6.55 -9.72 -28.53
N LYS A 3 7.80 -9.44 -28.20
CA LYS A 3 8.33 -9.61 -26.86
C LYS A 3 9.11 -8.35 -26.43
N PHE A 4 8.94 -7.98 -25.18
CA PHE A 4 9.74 -6.94 -24.54
C PHE A 4 11.08 -7.53 -24.06
N PRO A 5 12.10 -6.68 -23.84
CA PRO A 5 13.35 -7.13 -23.24
C PRO A 5 13.12 -7.89 -21.94
N THR A 6 13.88 -8.98 -21.74
CA THR A 6 13.85 -9.69 -20.45
C THR A 6 14.42 -8.79 -19.37
N LEU A 7 13.76 -8.77 -18.22
CA LEU A 7 14.17 -8.02 -17.04
C LEU A 7 14.68 -8.98 -15.96
N TYR A 8 15.72 -8.57 -15.28
CA TYR A 8 16.39 -9.33 -14.23
C TYR A 8 16.36 -8.58 -12.91
N LYS A 9 16.32 -9.32 -11.79
CA LYS A 9 16.44 -8.79 -10.43
C LYS A 9 17.16 -9.78 -9.54
N LEU A 10 18.14 -9.31 -8.76
CA LEU A 10 18.73 -10.10 -7.70
C LEU A 10 17.74 -10.26 -6.54
N THR A 11 17.53 -11.50 -6.12
CA THR A 11 16.75 -11.83 -4.93
C THR A 11 17.60 -11.64 -3.66
N LYS A 12 16.97 -11.60 -2.48
CA LYS A 12 17.68 -11.56 -1.18
C LYS A 12 18.61 -12.78 -0.95
N LYS A 13 18.43 -13.85 -1.72
CA LYS A 13 19.28 -15.06 -1.69
C LYS A 13 20.35 -15.05 -2.79
N ASN A 14 20.63 -13.90 -3.38
CA ASN A 14 21.60 -13.76 -4.48
C ASN A 14 21.30 -14.60 -5.74
N GLN A 15 20.05 -15.01 -5.94
CA GLN A 15 19.61 -15.67 -7.15
C GLN A 15 19.08 -14.62 -8.13
N VAL A 16 19.29 -14.84 -9.43
CA VAL A 16 18.77 -13.94 -10.47
C VAL A 16 17.34 -14.37 -10.84
N GLN A 17 16.37 -13.56 -10.48
CA GLN A 17 15.01 -13.69 -10.98
C GLN A 17 14.92 -13.03 -12.34
N GLN A 18 14.26 -13.69 -13.29
CA GLN A 18 13.97 -13.13 -14.62
C GLN A 18 12.45 -12.98 -14.80
N TRP A 19 12.08 -11.97 -15.57
CA TRP A 19 10.70 -11.66 -15.93
C TRP A 19 10.65 -11.12 -17.37
N GLN A 20 9.71 -11.60 -18.16
CA GLN A 20 9.49 -11.14 -19.51
C GLN A 20 8.01 -11.09 -19.84
N ILE A 21 7.57 -10.12 -20.67
CA ILE A 21 6.20 -10.00 -21.15
C ILE A 21 6.16 -10.18 -22.67
N PHE A 22 5.17 -10.90 -23.12
CA PHE A 22 4.90 -11.25 -24.52
C PHE A 22 3.53 -10.71 -24.90
N THR A 23 3.40 -10.24 -26.14
CA THR A 23 2.14 -9.73 -26.68
C THR A 23 1.71 -10.52 -27.91
N GLU A 24 0.42 -10.79 -27.97
CA GLU A 24 -0.33 -11.31 -29.11
C GLU A 24 -1.37 -10.27 -29.55
N PRO A 25 -2.07 -10.42 -30.66
CA PRO A 25 -3.02 -9.39 -31.14
C PRO A 25 -4.09 -8.98 -30.14
N GLU A 26 -4.56 -9.90 -29.30
CA GLU A 26 -5.71 -9.70 -28.40
C GLU A 26 -5.36 -9.80 -26.91
N PHE A 27 -4.16 -10.28 -26.56
CA PHE A 27 -3.76 -10.51 -25.18
C PHE A 27 -2.26 -10.38 -24.98
N TYR A 28 -1.85 -10.30 -23.72
CA TYR A 28 -0.46 -10.46 -23.31
C TYR A 28 -0.36 -11.48 -22.18
N TYR A 29 0.85 -12.03 -21.99
CA TYR A 29 1.18 -12.92 -20.87
C TYR A 29 2.61 -12.68 -20.42
N THR A 30 2.94 -13.18 -19.23
CA THR A 30 4.28 -13.04 -18.63
C THR A 30 4.91 -14.40 -18.38
N VAL A 31 6.23 -14.45 -18.47
CA VAL A 31 7.04 -15.61 -18.09
C VAL A 31 8.03 -15.15 -17.04
N GLU A 32 8.04 -15.81 -15.88
CA GLU A 32 8.94 -15.46 -14.78
C GLU A 32 9.44 -16.67 -14.01
N GLY A 33 10.57 -16.51 -13.33
CA GLY A 33 11.18 -17.54 -12.48
C GLY A 33 12.63 -17.23 -12.18
N ILE A 34 13.32 -18.15 -11.54
CA ILE A 34 14.76 -18.04 -11.30
C ILE A 34 15.50 -18.41 -12.60
N ARG A 35 16.47 -17.59 -13.01
CA ARG A 35 17.30 -17.85 -14.19
C ARG A 35 18.01 -19.19 -14.05
N GLY A 36 17.85 -20.06 -15.06
CA GLY A 36 18.35 -21.44 -15.02
C GLY A 36 17.48 -22.45 -14.27
N GLY A 37 16.35 -22.00 -13.71
CA GLY A 37 15.35 -22.85 -13.06
C GLY A 37 14.06 -22.96 -13.88
N VAL A 38 13.01 -23.47 -13.22
CA VAL A 38 11.67 -23.58 -13.82
C VAL A 38 11.07 -22.20 -13.98
N LEU A 39 10.58 -21.92 -15.20
CA LEU A 39 9.86 -20.67 -15.52
C LEU A 39 8.36 -20.93 -15.54
N THR A 40 7.62 -20.05 -14.92
CA THR A 40 6.15 -20.07 -14.87
C THR A 40 5.59 -19.08 -15.88
N THR A 41 4.66 -19.54 -16.70
CA THR A 41 3.91 -18.70 -17.64
C THR A 41 2.57 -18.32 -17.01
N SER A 42 2.23 -17.03 -17.02
CA SER A 42 0.92 -16.57 -16.56
C SER A 42 -0.19 -16.98 -17.54
N LYS A 43 -1.43 -17.02 -17.06
CA LYS A 43 -2.59 -17.04 -17.96
C LYS A 43 -2.60 -15.78 -18.86
N PRO A 44 -3.15 -15.86 -20.07
CA PRO A 44 -3.31 -14.70 -20.94
C PRO A 44 -4.21 -13.64 -20.30
N SER A 45 -3.83 -12.37 -20.49
CA SER A 45 -4.66 -11.20 -20.12
C SER A 45 -5.18 -10.60 -21.41
N TYR A 46 -6.46 -10.81 -21.71
CA TYR A 46 -7.13 -10.25 -22.87
C TYR A 46 -7.40 -8.76 -22.67
N CYS A 47 -7.32 -8.00 -23.74
CA CYS A 47 -7.62 -6.58 -23.78
C CYS A 47 -8.83 -6.30 -24.66
N GLU A 48 -9.50 -5.19 -24.40
CA GLU A 48 -10.61 -4.68 -25.19
C GLU A 48 -10.23 -3.29 -25.74
N SER A 49 -10.89 -2.88 -26.82
CA SER A 49 -10.79 -1.52 -27.36
C SER A 49 -11.25 -0.51 -26.33
N LYS A 50 -10.58 0.64 -26.21
CA LYS A 50 -10.96 1.71 -25.26
C LYS A 50 -11.24 3.01 -25.97
N ASN A 51 -12.03 3.85 -25.34
CA ASN A 51 -12.39 5.22 -25.80
C ASN A 51 -13.01 5.25 -27.21
N ILE A 52 -13.80 4.24 -27.58
CA ILE A 52 -14.44 4.12 -28.90
C ILE A 52 -15.15 5.43 -29.26
N GLY A 53 -14.87 5.96 -30.47
CA GLY A 53 -15.44 7.21 -30.97
C GLY A 53 -14.83 8.49 -30.39
N LYS A 54 -13.72 8.40 -29.63
CA LYS A 54 -12.99 9.56 -29.08
C LYS A 54 -11.64 9.74 -29.77
N SER A 55 -11.05 10.93 -29.66
CA SER A 55 -9.73 11.24 -30.25
C SER A 55 -8.58 10.38 -29.74
N ASN A 56 -8.76 9.72 -28.60
CA ASN A 56 -7.82 8.80 -27.97
C ASN A 56 -8.32 7.34 -27.99
N GLU A 57 -9.12 6.99 -28.99
CA GLU A 57 -9.55 5.61 -29.25
C GLU A 57 -8.34 4.70 -29.47
N THR A 58 -8.41 3.49 -28.92
CA THR A 58 -7.40 2.46 -29.11
C THR A 58 -8.05 1.16 -29.57
N SER A 59 -7.49 0.56 -30.60
CA SER A 59 -7.80 -0.82 -30.99
C SER A 59 -7.36 -1.83 -29.94
N ILE A 60 -7.85 -3.06 -30.02
CA ILE A 60 -7.44 -4.16 -29.13
C ILE A 60 -5.91 -4.32 -29.12
N SER A 61 -5.28 -4.38 -30.28
CA SER A 61 -3.83 -4.58 -30.41
C SER A 61 -3.00 -3.41 -29.84
N GLU A 62 -3.46 -2.18 -30.05
CA GLU A 62 -2.84 -1.00 -29.43
C GLU A 62 -3.00 -1.04 -27.90
N GLN A 63 -4.17 -1.41 -27.41
CA GLN A 63 -4.43 -1.52 -25.97
C GLN A 63 -3.55 -2.60 -25.32
N VAL A 64 -3.39 -3.76 -25.96
CA VAL A 64 -2.43 -4.81 -25.56
C VAL A 64 -1.02 -4.23 -25.41
N THR A 65 -0.57 -3.47 -26.40
CA THR A 65 0.76 -2.87 -26.40
C THR A 65 0.92 -1.86 -25.27
N ILE A 66 -0.07 -0.98 -25.05
CA ILE A 66 -0.07 0.03 -23.99
C ILE A 66 -0.03 -0.64 -22.61
N GLU A 67 -0.85 -1.66 -22.38
CA GLU A 67 -0.88 -2.37 -21.09
C GLU A 67 0.41 -3.16 -20.83
N ALA A 68 0.97 -3.81 -21.86
CA ALA A 68 2.25 -4.50 -21.77
C ALA A 68 3.40 -3.53 -21.46
N GLN A 69 3.46 -2.37 -22.12
CA GLN A 69 4.42 -1.31 -21.84
C GLN A 69 4.30 -0.79 -20.40
N SER A 70 3.07 -0.58 -19.95
CA SER A 70 2.81 -0.12 -18.56
C SER A 70 3.32 -1.13 -17.54
N LYS A 71 3.07 -2.43 -17.75
CA LYS A 71 3.58 -3.50 -16.88
C LYS A 71 5.10 -3.60 -16.91
N HIS A 72 5.71 -3.48 -18.10
CA HIS A 72 7.17 -3.49 -18.24
C HIS A 72 7.81 -2.31 -17.50
N LYS A 73 7.28 -1.09 -17.66
CA LYS A 73 7.72 0.09 -16.92
C LYS A 73 7.55 -0.08 -15.39
N LYS A 74 6.46 -0.72 -14.95
CA LYS A 74 6.24 -1.02 -13.56
C LYS A 74 7.30 -1.96 -12.99
N LYS A 75 7.70 -3.01 -13.74
CA LYS A 75 8.76 -3.93 -13.32
C LYS A 75 10.12 -3.23 -13.22
N LEU A 76 10.47 -2.35 -14.16
CA LEU A 76 11.66 -1.50 -14.04
C LEU A 76 11.64 -0.66 -12.77
N ALA A 77 10.48 -0.06 -12.45
CA ALA A 77 10.30 0.72 -11.21
C ALA A 77 10.36 -0.14 -9.92
N GLU A 78 10.13 -1.45 -10.02
CA GLU A 78 10.28 -2.44 -8.93
C GLU A 78 11.74 -2.89 -8.74
N GLY A 79 12.71 -2.30 -9.47
CA GLY A 79 14.13 -2.60 -9.38
C GLY A 79 14.62 -3.73 -10.28
N TYR A 80 13.82 -4.12 -11.28
CA TYR A 80 14.30 -4.95 -12.37
C TYR A 80 15.10 -4.10 -13.37
N SER A 81 16.07 -4.71 -14.06
CA SER A 81 16.90 -4.11 -15.08
C SER A 81 17.05 -5.05 -16.27
N THR A 82 17.38 -4.52 -17.44
CA THR A 82 17.76 -5.31 -18.62
C THR A 82 19.09 -6.04 -18.45
N GLU A 83 19.90 -5.61 -17.49
CA GLU A 83 21.21 -6.20 -17.18
C GLU A 83 21.22 -6.71 -15.74
N VAL A 84 21.88 -7.85 -15.51
CA VAL A 84 21.94 -8.48 -14.19
C VAL A 84 22.73 -7.62 -13.20
N GLU A 85 23.84 -7.01 -13.66
CA GLU A 85 24.75 -6.21 -12.83
C GLU A 85 24.11 -4.92 -12.31
N THR A 86 23.13 -4.38 -13.01
CA THR A 86 22.38 -3.17 -12.61
C THR A 86 21.09 -3.47 -11.90
N SER A 87 20.76 -4.76 -11.75
CA SER A 87 19.55 -5.19 -11.05
C SER A 87 19.72 -5.11 -9.53
N GLY A 88 18.74 -4.57 -8.86
CA GLY A 88 18.76 -4.45 -7.40
C GLY A 88 19.20 -3.06 -6.93
N LYS A 89 18.37 -2.03 -7.16
CA LYS A 89 18.56 -0.76 -6.45
C LYS A 89 18.51 -1.01 -4.94
N VAL A 90 19.64 -0.78 -4.29
CA VAL A 90 19.71 -0.77 -2.83
C VAL A 90 19.09 0.55 -2.36
N PHE A 91 17.85 0.52 -1.94
CA PHE A 91 17.25 1.60 -1.18
C PHE A 91 16.95 1.09 0.23
N PHE A 92 16.81 2.02 1.17
CA PHE A 92 16.41 1.67 2.52
C PHE A 92 14.96 1.12 2.51
N GLU A 93 14.80 -0.17 2.82
CA GLU A 93 13.48 -0.78 2.99
C GLU A 93 12.98 -0.50 4.42
N PRO A 94 11.94 0.32 4.62
CA PRO A 94 11.46 0.59 5.97
C PRO A 94 10.78 -0.63 6.59
N MET A 95 10.82 -0.72 7.93
CA MET A 95 10.10 -1.75 8.69
C MET A 95 8.60 -1.64 8.41
N LEU A 96 7.93 -2.79 8.20
CA LEU A 96 6.52 -2.87 7.90
C LEU A 96 5.75 -3.54 9.04
N ALA A 97 4.55 -3.03 9.32
CA ALA A 97 3.70 -3.54 10.38
C ALA A 97 2.96 -4.83 9.98
N PHE A 98 2.88 -5.79 10.92
CA PHE A 98 1.86 -6.82 10.90
C PHE A 98 0.53 -6.28 11.46
N ASP A 99 -0.52 -7.08 11.33
CA ASP A 99 -1.81 -6.83 11.95
C ASP A 99 -1.74 -7.14 13.46
N TYR A 100 -2.32 -6.29 14.30
CA TYR A 100 -2.31 -6.43 15.76
C TYR A 100 -2.91 -7.75 16.20
N GLU A 101 -4.07 -8.15 15.66
CA GLU A 101 -4.78 -9.37 16.06
C GLU A 101 -3.92 -10.65 15.90
N LYS A 102 -3.01 -10.66 14.94
CA LYS A 102 -2.13 -11.82 14.70
C LYS A 102 -1.03 -11.99 15.74
N TYR A 103 -0.60 -10.90 16.36
CA TYR A 103 0.60 -10.88 17.22
C TYR A 103 0.38 -10.16 18.55
N LYS A 104 -0.88 -9.89 18.94
CA LYS A 104 -1.23 -9.23 20.21
C LYS A 104 -0.70 -9.96 21.42
N HIS A 105 -0.52 -11.30 21.35
CA HIS A 105 0.06 -12.12 22.40
C HIS A 105 1.52 -11.75 22.76
N LEU A 106 2.22 -11.01 21.90
CA LEU A 106 3.57 -10.50 22.16
C LEU A 106 3.54 -9.17 22.92
N CYS A 107 2.42 -8.45 22.90
CA CYS A 107 2.28 -7.21 23.66
C CYS A 107 2.41 -7.48 25.15
N PHE A 108 3.05 -6.54 25.85
CA PHE A 108 3.28 -6.59 27.29
C PHE A 108 4.22 -7.72 27.79
N THR A 109 4.72 -8.60 26.90
CA THR A 109 5.82 -9.53 27.23
C THR A 109 7.18 -8.82 27.21
N VAL A 110 7.25 -7.67 26.56
CA VAL A 110 8.38 -6.74 26.48
C VAL A 110 7.86 -5.31 26.61
N PRO A 111 8.73 -4.30 26.82
CA PRO A 111 8.29 -2.91 26.77
C PRO A 111 7.49 -2.63 25.50
N THR A 112 6.28 -2.14 25.70
CA THR A 112 5.28 -1.92 24.64
C THR A 112 4.93 -0.44 24.57
N PHE A 113 4.86 0.09 23.37
CA PHE A 113 4.57 1.51 23.11
C PHE A 113 3.46 1.64 22.07
N ILE A 114 2.75 2.77 22.13
CA ILE A 114 1.69 3.11 21.20
C ILE A 114 1.89 4.50 20.61
N GLN A 115 1.67 4.61 19.30
CA GLN A 115 1.70 5.85 18.53
C GLN A 115 0.41 5.98 17.72
N PRO A 116 -0.06 7.21 17.39
CA PRO A 116 -1.14 7.37 16.43
C PRO A 116 -0.72 6.83 15.06
N LYS A 117 -1.64 6.17 14.37
CA LYS A 117 -1.43 5.75 12.98
C LYS A 117 -1.84 6.89 12.05
N LEU A 118 -0.84 7.48 11.41
CA LEU A 118 -1.01 8.57 10.48
C LEU A 118 -1.51 8.04 9.12
N ASP A 119 -2.42 8.76 8.49
CA ASP A 119 -2.94 8.45 7.15
C ASP A 119 -2.27 9.39 6.12
N GLY A 120 -1.02 9.12 5.80
CA GLY A 120 -0.18 9.93 4.94
C GLY A 120 0.63 9.10 3.94
N ILE A 121 1.76 9.65 3.52
CA ILE A 121 2.69 8.99 2.60
C ILE A 121 3.99 8.68 3.33
N ARG A 122 4.31 7.39 3.50
CA ARG A 122 5.57 6.96 4.11
C ARG A 122 6.77 7.64 3.46
N CYS A 123 7.62 8.22 4.30
CA CYS A 123 8.84 8.87 3.88
C CYS A 123 10.02 8.41 4.74
N TYR A 124 11.13 8.13 4.09
CA TYR A 124 12.43 7.95 4.71
C TYR A 124 13.37 9.07 4.25
N MET A 125 13.99 9.75 5.21
CA MET A 125 14.94 10.82 4.93
C MET A 125 16.37 10.34 5.14
N ASN A 126 17.24 10.59 4.16
CA ASN A 126 18.67 10.33 4.24
C ASN A 126 19.43 11.35 3.39
N ASN A 127 20.31 12.14 4.01
CA ASN A 127 21.14 13.14 3.34
C ASN A 127 20.33 14.01 2.34
N LYS A 128 19.40 14.81 2.84
CA LYS A 128 18.52 15.67 2.02
C LYS A 128 17.63 14.92 1.01
N THR A 129 17.71 13.60 0.95
CA THR A 129 16.92 12.81 0.03
C THR A 129 15.68 12.25 0.73
N LEU A 130 14.51 12.57 0.21
CA LEU A 130 13.23 12.02 0.65
C LEU A 130 12.84 10.88 -0.28
N THR A 131 12.61 9.70 0.28
CA THR A 131 12.21 8.52 -0.48
C THR A 131 10.93 7.91 0.07
N SER A 132 10.08 7.45 -0.84
CA SER A 132 8.88 6.70 -0.47
C SER A 132 9.24 5.28 0.00
N ARG A 133 8.25 4.57 0.54
CA ARG A 133 8.36 3.16 0.95
C ARG A 133 9.04 2.24 -0.08
N ASN A 134 8.92 2.54 -1.37
CA ASN A 134 9.46 1.75 -2.46
C ASN A 134 10.74 2.37 -3.06
N GLY A 135 11.40 3.27 -2.34
CA GLY A 135 12.64 3.91 -2.77
C GLY A 135 12.49 4.96 -3.87
N LYS A 136 11.26 5.39 -4.19
CA LYS A 136 11.05 6.47 -5.18
C LYS A 136 11.30 7.82 -4.53
N SER A 137 12.05 8.70 -5.20
CA SER A 137 12.27 10.06 -4.75
C SER A 137 10.96 10.84 -4.65
N ILE A 138 10.83 11.65 -3.61
CA ILE A 138 9.70 12.55 -3.39
C ILE A 138 10.16 13.97 -3.74
N LEU A 139 9.59 14.52 -4.80
CA LEU A 139 9.96 15.82 -5.35
C LEU A 139 9.01 16.95 -4.95
N GLY A 140 7.81 16.58 -4.49
CA GLY A 140 6.76 17.55 -4.14
C GLY A 140 7.01 18.32 -2.83
N CYS A 141 8.02 17.93 -2.02
CA CYS A 141 8.25 18.51 -0.69
C CYS A 141 9.71 18.93 -0.49
N PRO A 142 10.30 19.82 -1.32
CA PRO A 142 11.70 20.20 -1.21
C PRO A 142 12.02 20.94 0.10
N HIS A 143 11.04 21.60 0.72
CA HIS A 143 11.16 22.28 2.01
C HIS A 143 11.49 21.34 3.18
N LEU A 144 11.32 20.02 2.99
CA LEU A 144 11.64 18.99 3.98
C LEU A 144 13.00 18.33 3.74
N GLN A 145 13.79 18.79 2.77
CA GLN A 145 15.10 18.22 2.42
C GLN A 145 16.22 18.79 3.30
N TYR A 146 16.22 18.40 4.56
CA TYR A 146 17.24 18.77 5.53
C TYR A 146 18.43 17.80 5.53
N ASP A 147 19.59 18.28 6.00
CA ASP A 147 20.80 17.47 6.18
C ASP A 147 20.70 16.57 7.42
N LEU A 148 19.71 15.72 7.41
CA LEU A 148 19.39 14.73 8.43
C LEU A 148 19.33 13.34 7.78
N SER A 149 19.81 12.34 8.50
CA SER A 149 19.85 10.97 7.98
C SER A 149 19.15 9.99 8.91
N GLY A 150 18.50 9.01 8.31
CA GLY A 150 17.93 7.90 9.05
C GLY A 150 16.59 8.20 9.73
N LEU A 151 15.85 9.22 9.29
CA LEU A 151 14.51 9.52 9.82
C LEU A 151 13.45 8.75 9.04
N ASP A 152 12.61 8.02 9.75
CA ASP A 152 11.51 7.21 9.22
C ASP A 152 10.18 7.76 9.75
N GLY A 153 9.31 8.18 8.84
CA GLY A 153 8.08 8.87 9.20
C GLY A 153 7.04 8.88 8.08
N GLU A 154 6.08 9.79 8.22
CA GLU A 154 4.98 9.99 7.31
C GLU A 154 4.92 11.45 6.86
N LEU A 155 4.78 11.72 5.58
CA LEU A 155 4.37 13.01 5.07
C LEU A 155 2.89 13.19 5.31
N TYR A 156 2.56 14.10 6.21
CA TYR A 156 1.25 14.22 6.82
C TYR A 156 0.99 15.66 7.30
N ASN A 157 -0.24 16.00 7.52
CA ASN A 157 -0.66 17.12 8.34
C ASN A 157 -2.00 16.77 8.99
N HIS A 158 -2.12 17.01 10.30
CA HIS A 158 -3.32 16.65 11.03
C HIS A 158 -4.55 17.48 10.60
N ASP A 159 -4.36 18.69 10.13
CA ASP A 159 -5.43 19.53 9.57
C ASP A 159 -6.01 18.94 8.29
N LEU A 160 -5.26 18.08 7.60
CA LEU A 160 -5.67 17.34 6.40
C LEU A 160 -6.09 15.90 6.69
N LYS A 161 -6.34 15.53 7.94
CA LYS A 161 -6.66 14.14 8.35
C LYS A 161 -7.86 13.54 7.63
N ALA A 162 -8.81 14.36 7.17
CA ALA A 162 -9.95 13.91 6.39
C ALA A 162 -9.70 13.90 4.87
N ASP A 163 -8.64 14.57 4.39
CA ASP A 163 -8.33 14.74 2.96
C ASP A 163 -6.99 14.09 2.58
N PHE A 164 -6.93 12.76 2.66
CA PHE A 164 -5.77 11.99 2.20
C PHE A 164 -5.42 12.26 0.73
N ASN A 165 -6.43 12.52 -0.12
CA ASN A 165 -6.20 12.77 -1.54
C ASN A 165 -5.41 14.07 -1.77
N LYS A 166 -5.62 15.08 -0.96
CA LYS A 166 -4.85 16.32 -1.01
C LYS A 166 -3.39 16.08 -0.68
N ILE A 167 -3.09 15.32 0.39
CA ILE A 167 -1.73 14.91 0.74
C ILE A 167 -1.08 14.17 -0.44
N VAL A 168 -1.77 13.18 -1.02
CA VAL A 168 -1.27 12.42 -2.18
C VAL A 168 -0.97 13.32 -3.36
N SER A 169 -1.86 14.27 -3.67
CA SER A 169 -1.74 15.18 -4.81
C SER A 169 -0.51 16.08 -4.72
N LEU A 170 -0.17 16.55 -3.51
CA LEU A 170 1.01 17.39 -3.26
C LEU A 170 2.31 16.58 -3.24
N VAL A 171 2.31 15.47 -2.52
CA VAL A 171 3.53 14.67 -2.27
C VAL A 171 3.99 13.88 -3.50
N LYS A 172 3.06 13.30 -4.28
CA LYS A 172 3.40 12.40 -5.40
C LYS A 172 3.58 13.09 -6.75
N LYS A 173 3.51 14.42 -6.81
CA LYS A 173 3.77 15.15 -8.05
C LYS A 173 5.21 14.97 -8.53
N LEU A 174 5.36 14.47 -9.76
CA LEU A 174 6.68 14.25 -10.39
C LEU A 174 7.24 15.53 -11.02
N LYS A 175 6.38 16.47 -11.37
CA LYS A 175 6.72 17.79 -11.94
C LYS A 175 5.86 18.84 -11.24
N PRO A 176 6.18 19.20 -9.99
CA PRO A 176 5.42 20.19 -9.26
C PRO A 176 5.62 21.59 -9.87
N THR A 177 4.55 22.37 -9.94
CA THR A 177 4.61 23.80 -10.28
C THR A 177 5.05 24.64 -9.08
N SER A 178 5.31 25.94 -9.28
CA SER A 178 5.64 26.85 -8.18
C SER A 178 4.51 26.94 -7.15
N GLU A 179 3.25 26.93 -7.63
CA GLU A 179 2.06 26.92 -6.78
C GLU A 179 1.95 25.63 -5.95
N ASP A 180 2.21 24.48 -6.56
CA ASP A 180 2.24 23.18 -5.87
C ASP A 180 3.29 23.17 -4.75
N LEU A 181 4.49 23.69 -5.02
CA LEU A 181 5.56 23.77 -4.04
C LEU A 181 5.24 24.71 -2.89
N LYS A 182 4.61 25.84 -3.19
CA LYS A 182 4.13 26.78 -2.16
C LYS A 182 3.06 26.13 -1.29
N GLU A 183 2.06 25.50 -1.90
CA GLU A 183 1.00 24.81 -1.15
C GLU A 183 1.56 23.65 -0.33
N SER A 184 2.52 22.88 -0.88
CA SER A 184 3.20 21.81 -0.15
C SER A 184 3.97 22.35 1.07
N PHE A 185 4.67 23.48 0.93
CA PHE A 185 5.37 24.15 2.03
C PHE A 185 4.40 24.54 3.17
N GLU A 186 3.23 25.05 2.84
CA GLU A 186 2.23 25.49 3.82
C GLU A 186 1.53 24.30 4.51
N LYS A 187 1.34 23.19 3.77
CA LYS A 187 0.41 22.12 4.19
C LYS A 187 1.06 20.80 4.55
N ILE A 188 2.28 20.51 4.11
CA ILE A 188 2.89 19.20 4.34
C ILE A 188 3.99 19.27 5.39
N GLN A 189 3.87 18.41 6.40
CA GLN A 189 4.85 18.21 7.45
C GLN A 189 5.45 16.79 7.33
N PHE A 190 6.62 16.58 7.92
CA PHE A 190 7.20 15.25 8.08
C PHE A 190 7.08 14.80 9.53
N TRP A 191 6.15 13.89 9.79
CA TRP A 191 5.93 13.32 11.13
C TRP A 191 6.78 12.08 11.31
N VAL A 192 7.84 12.20 12.08
CA VAL A 192 8.86 11.16 12.30
C VAL A 192 8.48 10.33 13.51
N TYR A 193 8.46 9.01 13.35
CA TYR A 193 8.06 8.08 14.39
C TYR A 193 9.13 7.02 14.72
N ASP A 194 10.24 6.95 13.99
CA ASP A 194 11.36 6.05 14.28
C ASP A 194 12.68 6.66 13.76
N TYR A 195 13.80 6.20 14.33
CA TYR A 195 15.13 6.70 13.99
C TYR A 195 16.10 5.55 13.64
N PRO A 196 15.89 4.86 12.51
CA PRO A 196 16.70 3.72 12.10
C PRO A 196 18.18 4.04 11.76
N PHE A 197 18.62 5.28 11.88
CA PHE A 197 20.06 5.60 11.91
C PHE A 197 20.78 4.75 12.97
N TYR A 198 20.14 4.51 14.09
CA TYR A 198 20.57 3.61 15.17
C TYR A 198 19.90 2.24 15.06
N SER A 199 19.95 1.60 13.89
CA SER A 199 19.24 0.36 13.59
C SER A 199 19.60 -0.81 14.51
N ASN A 200 20.74 -0.77 15.19
CA ASN A 200 21.20 -1.78 16.15
C ASN A 200 20.62 -1.61 17.57
N LEU A 201 19.82 -0.59 17.82
CA LEU A 201 19.15 -0.35 19.10
C LEU A 201 17.68 -0.83 19.04
N VAL A 202 17.08 -1.07 20.22
CA VAL A 202 15.64 -1.30 20.35
C VAL A 202 14.84 -0.01 20.08
N PHE A 203 13.55 -0.14 19.87
CA PHE A 203 12.72 1.01 19.48
C PHE A 203 12.75 2.15 20.51
N SER A 204 12.61 1.85 21.80
CA SER A 204 12.62 2.88 22.85
C SER A 204 13.89 3.72 22.82
N GLU A 205 15.05 3.10 22.67
CA GLU A 205 16.33 3.81 22.62
C GLU A 205 16.46 4.67 21.35
N ARG A 206 15.97 4.16 20.20
CA ARG A 206 15.94 4.95 18.96
C ARG A 206 15.03 6.16 19.08
N TYR A 207 13.87 5.98 19.72
CA TYR A 207 12.89 7.04 19.92
C TYR A 207 13.39 8.11 20.90
N GLU A 208 14.07 7.72 21.99
CA GLU A 208 14.72 8.69 22.88
C GLU A 208 15.76 9.54 22.14
N ARG A 209 16.60 8.93 21.30
CA ARG A 209 17.56 9.68 20.47
C ARG A 209 16.88 10.59 19.44
N LEU A 210 15.75 10.16 18.87
CA LEU A 210 14.95 11.00 17.98
C LEU A 210 14.50 12.30 18.68
N LYS A 211 14.08 12.21 19.93
CA LYS A 211 13.62 13.36 20.73
C LYS A 211 14.72 14.37 21.06
N THR A 212 15.99 13.96 21.00
CA THR A 212 17.13 14.87 21.27
C THR A 212 17.59 15.66 20.04
N LEU A 213 17.04 15.36 18.87
CA LEU A 213 17.41 16.08 17.65
C LEU A 213 16.81 17.50 17.65
N ASP A 214 17.62 18.45 17.24
CA ASP A 214 17.15 19.80 16.89
C ASP A 214 16.51 19.74 15.49
N LEU A 215 15.18 19.71 15.47
CA LEU A 215 14.41 19.49 14.25
C LEU A 215 13.75 20.80 13.78
N PRO A 216 13.81 21.09 12.46
CA PRO A 216 13.06 22.21 11.88
C PRO A 216 11.54 22.09 12.13
N SER A 217 10.83 23.23 12.14
CA SER A 217 9.42 23.30 12.51
C SER A 217 8.47 22.44 11.67
N HIS A 218 8.85 22.13 10.43
CA HIS A 218 8.07 21.22 9.56
C HIS A 218 8.35 19.73 9.79
N ILE A 219 9.28 19.41 10.69
CA ILE A 219 9.55 18.02 11.09
C ILE A 219 9.05 17.84 12.53
N VAL A 220 8.03 16.99 12.68
CA VAL A 220 7.31 16.76 13.94
C VAL A 220 7.63 15.37 14.46
N VAL A 221 8.05 15.25 15.72
CA VAL A 221 8.18 13.94 16.36
C VAL A 221 6.79 13.44 16.72
N THR A 222 6.40 12.30 16.13
CA THR A 222 5.11 11.66 16.40
C THR A 222 5.02 11.26 17.87
N PRO A 223 3.97 11.65 18.62
CA PRO A 223 3.83 11.28 20.01
C PRO A 223 3.86 9.76 20.22
N CYS A 224 4.48 9.33 21.30
CA CYS A 224 4.63 7.92 21.66
C CYS A 224 4.44 7.74 23.15
N PHE A 225 3.64 6.76 23.54
CA PHE A 225 3.30 6.49 24.94
C PHE A 225 3.66 5.04 25.27
N ARG A 226 4.31 4.84 26.43
CA ARG A 226 4.51 3.52 26.98
C ARG A 226 3.18 3.03 27.57
N ILE A 227 2.85 1.77 27.32
CA ILE A 227 1.62 1.13 27.80
C ILE A 227 1.96 -0.23 28.43
N ASN A 228 1.22 -0.61 29.48
CA ASN A 228 1.49 -1.77 30.30
C ASN A 228 0.35 -2.79 30.32
N SER A 229 -0.81 -2.45 29.74
CA SER A 229 -1.97 -3.32 29.68
C SER A 229 -2.80 -3.13 28.40
N GLU A 230 -3.65 -4.10 28.10
CA GLU A 230 -4.60 -4.01 26.98
C GLU A 230 -5.63 -2.88 27.24
N GLU A 231 -5.98 -2.60 28.48
CA GLU A 231 -6.88 -1.51 28.84
C GLU A 231 -6.26 -0.14 28.46
N GLU A 232 -4.98 0.08 28.80
CA GLU A 232 -4.27 1.30 28.40
C GLU A 232 -4.15 1.40 26.88
N LEU A 233 -3.89 0.27 26.19
CA LEU A 233 -3.84 0.22 24.74
C LEU A 233 -5.16 0.67 24.13
N LEU A 234 -6.28 0.11 24.57
CA LEU A 234 -7.61 0.45 24.07
C LEU A 234 -7.97 1.91 24.39
N LYS A 235 -7.62 2.41 25.57
CA LYS A 235 -7.80 3.83 25.94
C LYS A 235 -7.09 4.76 24.96
N TYR A 236 -5.81 4.53 24.65
CA TYR A 236 -5.07 5.35 23.69
C TYR A 236 -5.57 5.16 22.27
N HIS A 237 -5.95 3.93 21.89
CA HIS A 237 -6.51 3.66 20.58
C HIS A 237 -7.79 4.46 20.34
N ASN A 238 -8.73 4.41 21.28
CA ASN A 238 -9.99 5.15 21.18
C ASN A 238 -9.74 6.66 21.14
N LYS A 239 -8.84 7.18 21.96
CA LYS A 239 -8.41 8.58 21.93
C LYS A 239 -7.91 8.98 20.53
N PHE A 240 -7.04 8.18 19.90
CA PHE A 240 -6.53 8.48 18.58
C PHE A 240 -7.64 8.45 17.51
N ILE A 241 -8.61 7.55 17.63
CA ILE A 241 -9.78 7.53 16.72
C ILE A 241 -10.63 8.79 16.91
N GLU A 242 -10.90 9.22 18.14
CA GLU A 242 -11.64 10.44 18.45
C GLU A 242 -10.92 11.70 17.93
N GLU A 243 -9.60 11.74 18.01
CA GLU A 243 -8.76 12.79 17.43
C GLU A 243 -8.71 12.75 15.88
N GLY A 244 -9.20 11.66 15.26
CA GLY A 244 -9.30 11.51 13.80
C GLY A 244 -8.10 10.85 13.13
N TYR A 245 -7.25 10.15 13.88
CA TYR A 245 -6.20 9.30 13.31
C TYR A 245 -6.78 8.00 12.73
N GLU A 246 -6.03 7.33 11.85
CA GLU A 246 -6.44 6.08 11.19
C GLU A 246 -6.53 4.88 12.17
N GLY A 247 -5.97 4.99 13.34
CA GLY A 247 -5.86 3.93 14.34
C GLY A 247 -4.59 4.09 15.16
N SER A 248 -3.97 2.97 15.50
CA SER A 248 -2.75 2.94 16.30
C SER A 248 -1.65 2.10 15.66
N ILE A 249 -0.42 2.47 15.95
CA ILE A 249 0.78 1.68 15.74
C ILE A 249 1.32 1.25 17.08
N ILE A 250 1.51 -0.06 17.28
CA ILE A 250 2.11 -0.63 18.48
C ILE A 250 3.55 -1.00 18.16
N ARG A 251 4.47 -0.62 19.05
CA ARG A 251 5.90 -0.88 18.97
C ARG A 251 6.33 -1.77 20.12
N LEU A 252 7.10 -2.80 19.82
CA LEU A 252 7.59 -3.78 20.78
C LEU A 252 9.13 -3.75 20.79
N ASP A 253 9.73 -3.64 21.98
CA ASP A 253 11.19 -3.70 22.14
C ASP A 253 11.70 -5.15 22.08
N LEU A 254 11.46 -5.82 20.96
CA LEU A 254 11.90 -7.21 20.74
C LEU A 254 13.32 -7.32 20.17
N GLY A 255 13.90 -6.21 19.70
CA GLY A 255 15.25 -6.21 19.12
C GLY A 255 15.51 -5.06 18.16
N ASN A 256 16.50 -5.24 17.29
CA ASN A 256 16.98 -4.27 16.33
C ASN A 256 15.95 -3.89 15.27
N TYR A 257 16.16 -2.76 14.57
CA TYR A 257 15.32 -2.40 13.43
C TYR A 257 15.44 -3.42 12.30
N GLU A 258 14.31 -3.88 11.77
CA GLU A 258 14.25 -4.87 10.70
C GLU A 258 13.77 -4.25 9.38
N ASN A 259 14.59 -4.34 8.32
CA ASN A 259 14.25 -3.86 6.97
C ASN A 259 13.29 -4.82 6.23
N LYS A 260 12.21 -5.19 6.90
CA LYS A 260 11.17 -6.11 6.40
C LYS A 260 9.88 -5.94 7.20
N ARG A 261 8.87 -6.76 6.92
CA ARG A 261 7.71 -6.87 7.81
C ARG A 261 8.15 -7.53 9.12
N SER A 262 7.84 -6.88 10.25
CA SER A 262 8.32 -7.26 11.57
C SER A 262 7.20 -7.37 12.60
N LYS A 263 7.36 -8.34 13.52
CA LYS A 263 6.49 -8.48 14.70
C LYS A 263 6.71 -7.38 15.75
N GLN A 264 7.80 -6.61 15.63
CA GLN A 264 8.08 -5.46 16.50
C GLN A 264 7.19 -4.26 16.19
N LEU A 265 6.48 -4.31 15.06
CA LEU A 265 5.61 -3.23 14.58
C LEU A 265 4.25 -3.81 14.23
N LEU A 266 3.22 -3.39 14.94
CA LEU A 266 1.86 -3.86 14.74
C LEU A 266 0.94 -2.68 14.41
N LYS A 267 -0.01 -2.88 13.50
CA LYS A 267 -1.04 -1.90 13.18
C LYS A 267 -2.38 -2.35 13.75
N PHE A 268 -3.02 -1.48 14.47
CA PHE A 268 -4.36 -1.66 14.99
C PHE A 268 -5.30 -0.65 14.34
N LYS A 269 -6.25 -1.16 13.55
CA LYS A 269 -7.21 -0.36 12.79
C LYS A 269 -8.62 -0.68 13.24
N ASN A 270 -9.48 0.34 13.25
CA ASN A 270 -10.89 0.16 13.55
C ASN A 270 -11.65 -0.24 12.27
N TRP A 271 -11.65 -1.54 11.96
CA TRP A 271 -12.40 -2.08 10.84
C TRP A 271 -13.87 -2.21 11.19
N LYS A 272 -14.73 -1.89 10.22
CA LYS A 272 -16.17 -2.14 10.28
C LYS A 272 -16.52 -3.30 9.36
N ASP A 273 -17.51 -4.08 9.75
CA ASP A 273 -18.15 -5.12 8.93
C ASP A 273 -19.62 -4.75 8.81
N GLU A 274 -20.11 -4.53 7.59
CA GLU A 274 -21.52 -4.24 7.29
C GLU A 274 -21.97 -5.05 6.09
N GLU A 275 -23.29 -5.24 5.95
CA GLU A 275 -23.89 -6.00 4.88
C GLU A 275 -24.46 -5.07 3.82
N PHE A 276 -24.12 -5.34 2.55
CA PHE A 276 -24.57 -4.57 1.40
C PHE A 276 -25.11 -5.48 0.31
N GLU A 277 -26.14 -5.03 -0.40
CA GLU A 277 -26.76 -5.73 -1.50
C GLU A 277 -25.80 -5.85 -2.68
N ILE A 278 -25.69 -7.06 -3.24
CA ILE A 278 -24.87 -7.37 -4.41
C ILE A 278 -25.63 -6.96 -5.67
N LEU A 279 -25.05 -6.05 -6.45
CA LEU A 279 -25.59 -5.61 -7.74
C LEU A 279 -24.99 -6.41 -8.90
N GLU A 280 -23.69 -6.74 -8.82
CA GLU A 280 -22.97 -7.43 -9.89
C GLU A 280 -21.73 -8.15 -9.34
N VAL A 281 -21.28 -9.19 -10.06
CA VAL A 281 -20.05 -9.93 -9.78
C VAL A 281 -19.11 -9.79 -10.97
N PHE A 282 -17.90 -9.28 -10.75
CA PHE A 282 -16.89 -9.08 -11.80
C PHE A 282 -15.84 -10.19 -11.80
N GLN A 283 -15.53 -10.67 -13.01
CA GLN A 283 -14.51 -11.67 -13.21
C GLN A 283 -13.09 -11.07 -13.09
N GLY A 284 -12.16 -11.85 -12.62
CA GLY A 284 -10.74 -11.53 -12.70
C GLY A 284 -10.13 -11.82 -14.07
N THR A 285 -8.97 -11.22 -14.32
CA THR A 285 -8.20 -11.44 -15.55
C THR A 285 -6.88 -12.18 -15.26
N GLY A 286 -6.25 -12.73 -16.28
CA GLY A 286 -5.00 -13.45 -16.15
C GLY A 286 -5.13 -14.68 -15.23
N ASN A 287 -4.30 -14.76 -14.20
CA ASN A 287 -4.33 -15.90 -13.26
C ASN A 287 -5.65 -16.05 -12.49
N ARG A 288 -6.49 -15.02 -12.45
CA ARG A 288 -7.81 -15.03 -11.82
C ARG A 288 -8.97 -15.19 -12.83
N ALA A 289 -8.69 -15.51 -14.08
CA ALA A 289 -9.73 -15.84 -15.04
C ALA A 289 -10.56 -17.04 -14.56
N GLY A 290 -11.90 -16.94 -14.62
CA GLY A 290 -12.83 -17.93 -14.07
C GLY A 290 -13.07 -17.81 -12.57
N CYS A 291 -12.62 -16.73 -11.94
CA CYS A 291 -12.88 -16.43 -10.52
C CYS A 291 -13.52 -15.05 -10.38
N ALA A 292 -14.39 -14.87 -9.38
CA ALA A 292 -14.83 -13.52 -8.99
C ALA A 292 -13.63 -12.72 -8.44
N ASN A 293 -13.48 -11.49 -8.88
CA ASN A 293 -12.41 -10.59 -8.40
C ASN A 293 -12.97 -9.43 -7.58
N MET A 294 -14.12 -8.93 -7.92
CA MET A 294 -14.84 -7.86 -7.19
C MET A 294 -16.34 -8.13 -7.22
N LEU A 295 -17.05 -7.53 -6.29
CA LEU A 295 -18.49 -7.34 -6.36
C LEU A 295 -18.80 -5.87 -6.66
N SER A 296 -19.93 -5.53 -7.28
CA SER A 296 -20.55 -4.22 -7.12
C SER A 296 -21.61 -4.34 -6.01
N VAL A 297 -21.59 -3.41 -5.06
CA VAL A 297 -22.57 -3.36 -3.97
C VAL A 297 -23.18 -1.98 -3.85
N LYS A 298 -24.46 -1.94 -3.41
CA LYS A 298 -25.21 -0.71 -3.18
C LYS A 298 -24.97 -0.19 -1.76
N LEU A 299 -24.51 1.07 -1.65
CA LEU A 299 -24.30 1.71 -0.36
C LEU A 299 -25.53 2.54 0.07
N PRO A 300 -25.72 2.76 1.39
CA PRO A 300 -26.78 3.64 1.90
C PRO A 300 -26.66 5.09 1.40
N THR A 301 -25.45 5.50 1.00
CA THR A 301 -25.17 6.81 0.39
C THR A 301 -25.70 6.95 -1.03
N GLY A 302 -26.24 5.88 -1.64
CA GLY A 302 -26.63 5.80 -3.04
C GLY A 302 -25.48 5.58 -4.01
N VAL A 303 -24.24 5.53 -3.54
CA VAL A 303 -23.03 5.29 -4.34
C VAL A 303 -22.83 3.77 -4.49
N GLU A 304 -22.43 3.33 -5.69
CA GLU A 304 -21.96 1.97 -5.92
C GLU A 304 -20.49 1.82 -5.53
N CYS A 305 -20.14 0.71 -4.91
CA CYS A 305 -18.78 0.42 -4.48
C CYS A 305 -18.36 -0.96 -4.95
N ASN A 306 -17.08 -1.13 -5.30
CA ASN A 306 -16.55 -2.38 -5.84
C ASN A 306 -15.55 -3.04 -4.86
N PRO A 307 -16.02 -3.70 -3.78
CA PRO A 307 -15.16 -4.44 -2.87
C PRO A 307 -14.45 -5.59 -3.54
N THR A 308 -13.16 -5.72 -3.23
CA THR A 308 -12.31 -6.80 -3.77
C THR A 308 -12.62 -8.11 -3.04
N MET A 309 -12.70 -9.21 -3.80
CA MET A 309 -12.82 -10.56 -3.25
C MET A 309 -11.57 -10.96 -2.45
N THR A 310 -11.79 -11.59 -1.30
CA THR A 310 -10.76 -12.19 -0.46
C THR A 310 -11.11 -13.64 -0.15
N GLY A 311 -10.10 -14.46 0.17
CA GLY A 311 -10.30 -15.87 0.48
C GLY A 311 -9.54 -16.81 -0.49
N SER A 312 -9.95 -18.09 -0.52
CA SER A 312 -9.34 -19.08 -1.39
C SER A 312 -9.77 -18.90 -2.85
N GLU A 313 -8.94 -19.38 -3.78
CA GLU A 313 -9.29 -19.36 -5.22
C GLU A 313 -10.55 -20.19 -5.48
N GLU A 314 -10.74 -21.30 -4.74
CA GLU A 314 -11.92 -22.14 -4.83
C GLU A 314 -13.18 -21.37 -4.47
N PHE A 315 -13.19 -20.61 -3.37
CA PHE A 315 -14.30 -19.74 -2.98
C PHE A 315 -14.60 -18.70 -4.06
N MET A 316 -13.58 -18.03 -4.58
CA MET A 316 -13.78 -17.03 -5.65
C MET A 316 -14.34 -17.66 -6.93
N ARG A 317 -13.96 -18.90 -7.24
CA ARG A 317 -14.49 -19.67 -8.38
C ARG A 317 -15.95 -20.05 -8.16
N GLN A 318 -16.31 -20.48 -6.96
CA GLN A 318 -17.71 -20.77 -6.60
C GLN A 318 -18.59 -19.52 -6.72
N VAL A 319 -18.12 -18.38 -6.21
CA VAL A 319 -18.83 -17.09 -6.34
C VAL A 319 -19.03 -16.73 -7.82
N TRP A 320 -18.00 -16.90 -8.66
CA TRP A 320 -18.13 -16.64 -10.10
C TRP A 320 -19.14 -17.57 -10.79
N ASN A 321 -19.09 -18.86 -10.50
CA ASN A 321 -20.00 -19.84 -11.10
C ASN A 321 -21.48 -19.58 -10.72
N ASN A 322 -21.71 -19.11 -9.50
CA ASN A 322 -23.05 -18.82 -8.98
C ASN A 322 -23.47 -17.34 -9.14
N ARG A 323 -22.70 -16.52 -9.86
CA ARG A 323 -22.84 -15.06 -9.90
C ARG A 323 -24.27 -14.55 -10.15
N ASN A 324 -25.01 -15.21 -11.04
CA ASN A 324 -26.35 -14.77 -11.39
C ASN A 324 -27.36 -14.96 -10.24
N SER A 325 -27.16 -15.96 -9.36
CA SER A 325 -28.01 -16.21 -8.21
C SER A 325 -27.60 -15.38 -6.97
N LEU A 326 -26.49 -14.66 -7.04
CA LEU A 326 -26.00 -13.82 -5.95
C LEU A 326 -26.45 -12.37 -6.06
N VAL A 327 -26.88 -11.91 -7.24
CA VAL A 327 -27.45 -10.57 -7.43
C VAL A 327 -28.72 -10.44 -6.60
N GLY A 328 -28.84 -9.36 -5.83
CA GLY A 328 -29.92 -9.11 -4.88
C GLY A 328 -29.73 -9.76 -3.49
N LYS A 329 -28.73 -10.65 -3.32
CA LYS A 329 -28.33 -11.15 -1.99
C LYS A 329 -27.36 -10.17 -1.33
N PHE A 330 -27.02 -10.41 -0.07
CA PHE A 330 -26.13 -9.56 0.71
C PHE A 330 -24.73 -10.15 0.84
N ALA A 331 -23.73 -9.27 0.84
CA ALA A 331 -22.35 -9.60 1.17
C ALA A 331 -21.89 -8.81 2.39
N THR A 332 -21.22 -9.46 3.34
CA THR A 332 -20.54 -8.79 4.43
C THR A 332 -19.24 -8.18 3.89
N ILE A 333 -19.16 -6.87 3.94
CA ILE A 333 -18.01 -6.10 3.48
C ILE A 333 -17.25 -5.58 4.70
N LYS A 334 -15.97 -5.90 4.78
CA LYS A 334 -15.04 -5.30 5.73
C LYS A 334 -14.45 -4.04 5.11
N TYR A 335 -14.56 -2.92 5.82
CA TYR A 335 -14.09 -1.63 5.34
C TYR A 335 -13.58 -0.74 6.48
N PHE A 336 -12.93 0.36 6.15
CA PHE A 336 -12.33 1.25 7.16
C PHE A 336 -13.21 2.47 7.49
N GLY A 337 -14.03 2.92 6.57
CA GLY A 337 -14.87 4.12 6.68
C GLY A 337 -15.30 4.56 5.28
N TYR A 338 -15.84 5.76 5.18
CA TYR A 338 -16.27 6.33 3.91
C TYR A 338 -15.25 7.33 3.37
N THR A 339 -15.18 7.47 2.04
CA THR A 339 -14.49 8.56 1.35
C THR A 339 -15.39 9.80 1.33
N GLU A 340 -14.86 10.98 0.99
CA GLU A 340 -15.66 12.18 0.78
C GLU A 340 -16.74 11.99 -0.29
N ALA A 341 -16.46 11.18 -1.32
CA ALA A 341 -17.42 10.82 -2.36
C ALA A 341 -18.47 9.79 -1.91
N GLY A 342 -18.55 9.43 -0.62
CA GLY A 342 -19.53 8.49 -0.07
C GLY A 342 -19.28 7.02 -0.38
N SER A 343 -18.12 6.65 -0.97
CA SER A 343 -17.72 5.26 -1.21
C SER A 343 -16.95 4.68 -0.02
N LEU A 344 -16.78 3.34 0.06
CA LEU A 344 -16.04 2.69 1.13
C LEU A 344 -14.52 2.80 0.94
N ARG A 345 -13.77 2.95 2.05
CA ARG A 345 -12.31 2.93 2.07
C ARG A 345 -11.80 1.51 2.31
N PHE A 346 -10.95 1.01 1.40
CA PHE A 346 -10.35 -0.33 1.44
C PHE A 346 -11.37 -1.48 1.58
N PRO A 347 -12.47 -1.49 0.81
CA PRO A 347 -13.50 -2.47 0.96
C PRO A 347 -13.03 -3.85 0.48
N THR A 348 -13.34 -4.87 1.28
CA THR A 348 -13.07 -6.27 0.94
C THR A 348 -14.27 -7.15 1.30
N VAL A 349 -14.56 -8.11 0.44
CA VAL A 349 -15.63 -9.10 0.68
C VAL A 349 -15.14 -10.09 1.73
N LYS A 350 -15.86 -10.21 2.85
CA LYS A 350 -15.58 -11.15 3.94
C LYS A 350 -16.36 -12.46 3.75
N SER A 351 -17.64 -12.35 3.41
CA SER A 351 -18.51 -13.50 3.16
C SER A 351 -19.71 -13.07 2.30
N ILE A 352 -20.31 -14.03 1.62
CA ILE A 352 -21.62 -13.89 0.99
C ILE A 352 -22.66 -14.40 1.98
N ARG A 353 -23.75 -13.68 2.14
CA ARG A 353 -24.86 -14.08 2.98
C ARG A 353 -25.89 -14.82 2.13
N ASP A 354 -26.15 -16.02 2.52
CA ASP A 354 -27.16 -16.87 1.90
C ASP A 354 -28.35 -16.98 2.87
N TYR A 355 -28.96 -15.83 3.14
CA TYR A 355 -30.26 -15.83 3.82
C TYR A 355 -31.32 -16.11 2.80
N GLU A 356 -32.30 -16.89 3.21
CA GLU A 356 -33.45 -17.38 2.43
C GLU A 356 -34.16 -16.32 1.61
#